data_e898bae69317749bc74ec7fa48e79257
#
_entry.id   e898bae69317749bc74ec7fa48e79257
#
_cell.length_a   1.000
_cell.length_b   1.000
_cell.length_c   1.000
_cell.angle_alpha   90.00
_cell.angle_beta   90.00
_cell.angle_gamma   90.00
#
_symmetry.space_group_name_H-M   'P 1'
#
loop_
_entity.id
_entity.type
_entity.pdbx_description
1 polymer ?
#
loop_
_entity_poly.entity_id
_entity_poly.type
_entity_poly.pdbx_seq_one_letter_code
_entity_poly.pdbx_strand_id
1 'polypeptide(L)'
;MKKTFYRKFGISIIASILLASQLSTVSALTVISNTGEEYEVSETLQESPGSNNFSLPDISPTYGKYYTDQSEVIIGKNDLVKIENTLQYPYSTSAYVEAEFNGINSVFRGSASFVKDNILITAAHVVYDRDSNTEADSVYVMPAATPNKNPVGKIKVKEVRYLKEFQNTASNELTTYDLAVLILEEPIGSQLGTLGLPNNLGNLVGIGATITGYPAMSTAKQMYTDSKDVVKDTGDFLMYQIDTLGGASGAAVYDSSYRMIGVHVSGSSAGQMNYAVKLNEKALSFIYSVIQGHSIDGWKLISDTWYYYKNSNKQTGWQSINGKWYYLETSGSMSTGWKYVRGRWYYLDKTNGDMKTGWYKDGSTWYYLDPTNGDMKTGWIKVGENWYYLNSSGAMVTGSQTIDGKVYNFASSGEWI
;
A
#
# COMPACT_ATOMS: atom_id res chain seq x y z
N MET A 1 36.83 0.61 77.98
CA MET A 1 35.45 0.57 77.42
C MET A 1 35.42 1.19 76.04
N LYS A 2 35.42 0.36 74.99
CA LYS A 2 35.38 0.80 73.62
C LYS A 2 33.92 0.72 73.12
N LYS A 3 33.31 1.82 72.81
CA LYS A 3 31.99 1.88 72.15
C LYS A 3 32.17 1.77 70.67
N THR A 4 31.64 0.71 70.07
CA THR A 4 31.59 0.45 68.64
C THR A 4 30.33 1.13 68.06
N PHE A 5 30.51 2.06 67.10
CA PHE A 5 29.42 2.69 66.35
C PHE A 5 29.08 1.82 65.17
N TYR A 6 27.86 1.26 65.13
CA TYR A 6 27.28 0.67 63.91
C TYR A 6 26.64 1.76 63.07
N ARG A 7 27.17 1.98 61.86
CA ARG A 7 26.54 2.76 60.83
C ARG A 7 25.51 1.89 60.11
N LYS A 8 24.24 2.22 60.21
CA LYS A 8 23.18 1.65 59.37
C LYS A 8 23.25 2.29 57.98
N PHE A 9 23.53 1.48 56.97
CA PHE A 9 23.29 1.86 55.60
C PHE A 9 21.81 1.68 55.30
N GLY A 10 21.09 2.78 55.05
CA GLY A 10 19.73 2.75 54.52
C GLY A 10 19.78 2.52 53.02
N ILE A 11 19.22 1.40 52.60
CA ILE A 11 18.99 1.12 51.18
C ILE A 11 17.69 1.86 50.80
N SER A 12 17.83 2.99 50.10
CA SER A 12 16.69 3.64 49.43
C SER A 12 16.33 2.80 48.23
N ILE A 13 15.22 2.07 48.30
CA ILE A 13 14.58 1.46 47.16
C ILE A 13 13.83 2.59 46.41
N ILE A 14 14.42 3.06 45.33
CA ILE A 14 13.72 3.90 44.35
C ILE A 14 12.80 2.97 43.56
N ALA A 15 11.52 2.97 43.92
CA ALA A 15 10.49 2.34 43.12
C ALA A 15 10.36 3.14 41.82
N SER A 16 10.97 2.67 40.75
CA SER A 16 10.70 3.16 39.38
C SER A 16 9.29 2.73 39.03
N ILE A 17 8.36 3.68 39.11
CA ILE A 17 7.02 3.51 38.51
C ILE A 17 7.25 3.51 37.02
N LEU A 18 7.28 2.34 36.41
CA LEU A 18 7.07 2.20 34.96
C LEU A 18 5.62 2.64 34.68
N LEU A 19 5.44 3.88 34.23
CA LEU A 19 4.27 4.21 33.46
C LEU A 19 4.35 3.38 32.18
N ALA A 20 3.68 2.25 32.14
CA ALA A 20 3.30 1.62 30.90
C ALA A 20 2.29 2.57 30.25
N SER A 21 2.76 3.48 29.37
CA SER A 21 1.89 4.10 28.39
C SER A 21 1.27 2.94 27.60
N GLN A 22 -0.02 2.74 27.76
CA GLN A 22 -0.80 1.94 26.83
C GLN A 22 -0.66 2.65 25.49
N LEU A 23 0.27 2.17 24.66
CA LEU A 23 0.23 2.43 23.24
C LEU A 23 -1.09 1.82 22.78
N SER A 24 -2.10 2.66 22.59
CA SER A 24 -3.27 2.29 21.80
C SER A 24 -2.70 1.78 20.49
N THR A 25 -2.87 0.50 20.20
CA THR A 25 -2.57 -0.05 18.89
C THR A 25 -3.50 0.66 17.92
N VAL A 26 -2.99 1.65 17.21
CA VAL A 26 -3.72 2.25 16.10
C VAL A 26 -3.92 1.11 15.10
N SER A 27 -5.17 0.77 14.84
CA SER A 27 -5.49 -0.21 13.82
C SER A 27 -5.00 0.34 12.48
N ALA A 28 -4.28 -0.46 11.74
CA ALA A 28 -3.72 -0.09 10.45
C ALA A 28 -4.42 -0.88 9.34
N LEU A 29 -4.71 -0.20 8.23
CA LEU A 29 -5.19 -0.81 7.01
C LEU A 29 -4.02 -1.13 6.10
N THR A 30 -4.07 -2.27 5.43
CA THR A 30 -3.04 -2.65 4.48
C THR A 30 -3.48 -2.33 3.05
N VAL A 31 -2.81 -1.38 2.42
CA VAL A 31 -3.00 -1.05 0.99
C VAL A 31 -2.12 -1.95 0.16
N ILE A 32 -2.69 -2.58 -0.85
CA ILE A 32 -1.98 -3.40 -1.83
C ILE A 32 -2.20 -2.87 -3.24
N SER A 33 -1.20 -3.11 -4.08
CA SER A 33 -1.20 -2.70 -5.48
C SER A 33 -1.05 -3.92 -6.38
N ASN A 34 -1.69 -3.90 -7.55
CA ASN A 34 -1.47 -4.90 -8.60
C ASN A 34 -0.03 -4.89 -9.18
N THR A 35 0.79 -3.94 -8.80
CA THR A 35 2.24 -3.90 -9.11
C THR A 35 3.10 -4.56 -8.03
N GLY A 36 2.48 -5.09 -6.96
CA GLY A 36 3.13 -5.78 -5.85
C GLY A 36 3.63 -4.87 -4.74
N GLU A 37 3.20 -3.62 -4.70
CA GLU A 37 3.46 -2.74 -3.55
C GLU A 37 2.45 -3.02 -2.43
N GLU A 38 2.94 -3.04 -1.19
CA GLU A 38 2.12 -3.19 0.02
C GLU A 38 2.59 -2.19 1.07
N TYR A 39 1.67 -1.46 1.70
CA TYR A 39 1.98 -0.53 2.79
C TYR A 39 0.80 -0.35 3.73
N GLU A 40 1.09 0.09 4.95
CA GLU A 40 0.08 0.34 5.97
C GLU A 40 -0.32 1.82 6.02
N VAL A 41 -1.60 2.08 6.26
CA VAL A 41 -2.14 3.42 6.53
C VAL A 41 -2.93 3.39 7.84
N SER A 42 -2.95 4.49 8.55
CA SER A 42 -3.79 4.65 9.74
C SER A 42 -5.26 4.58 9.35
N GLU A 43 -6.10 3.97 10.19
CA GLU A 43 -7.56 4.04 10.02
C GLU A 43 -8.11 5.46 10.23
N THR A 44 -7.32 6.35 10.82
CA THR A 44 -7.67 7.74 11.05
C THR A 44 -6.82 8.67 10.20
N LEU A 45 -7.41 9.78 9.73
CA LEU A 45 -6.66 10.84 9.06
C LEU A 45 -5.66 11.44 10.03
N GLN A 46 -4.37 11.51 9.65
CA GLN A 46 -3.41 12.27 10.41
C GLN A 46 -3.78 13.74 10.32
N GLU A 47 -4.09 14.36 11.45
CA GLU A 47 -4.38 15.80 11.51
C GLU A 47 -3.18 16.60 11.01
N SER A 48 -3.44 17.52 10.07
CA SER A 48 -2.50 18.61 9.80
C SER A 48 -2.44 19.50 11.05
N PRO A 49 -1.26 19.99 11.49
CA PRO A 49 -1.16 20.83 12.67
C PRO A 49 -2.03 22.09 12.51
N GLY A 50 -3.16 22.16 13.21
CA GLY A 50 -4.03 23.32 13.19
C GLY A 50 -5.54 23.09 13.29
N SER A 51 -6.06 21.86 13.39
CA SER A 51 -7.49 21.61 13.60
C SER A 51 -7.82 21.40 15.09
N ASN A 52 -8.79 22.15 15.60
CA ASN A 52 -9.28 22.05 16.98
C ASN A 52 -10.02 20.75 17.23
N ASN A 53 -9.62 20.02 18.26
CA ASN A 53 -10.24 18.79 18.76
C ASN A 53 -11.73 18.97 19.07
N PHE A 54 -12.58 18.24 18.34
CA PHE A 54 -13.91 17.86 18.79
C PHE A 54 -13.93 16.34 18.99
N SER A 55 -13.94 15.92 20.27
CA SER A 55 -14.18 14.54 20.63
C SER A 55 -15.68 14.23 20.53
N LEU A 56 -16.06 13.33 19.63
CA LEU A 56 -17.39 12.75 19.58
C LEU A 56 -17.50 11.61 20.59
N PRO A 57 -18.66 11.39 21.23
CA PRO A 57 -18.86 10.27 22.14
C PRO A 57 -18.78 8.95 21.40
N ASP A 58 -18.07 8.00 22.02
CA ASP A 58 -17.89 6.62 21.56
C ASP A 58 -19.24 5.90 21.54
N ILE A 59 -19.86 5.81 20.37
CA ILE A 59 -21.03 4.97 20.14
C ILE A 59 -20.54 3.82 19.27
N SER A 60 -20.04 2.75 19.89
CA SER A 60 -19.75 1.49 19.20
C SER A 60 -21.05 0.84 18.75
N PRO A 61 -21.37 0.80 17.45
CA PRO A 61 -22.52 0.08 16.98
C PRO A 61 -22.18 -1.42 16.96
N THR A 62 -23.07 -2.24 17.54
CA THR A 62 -23.08 -3.68 17.34
C THR A 62 -23.50 -3.95 15.89
N TYR A 63 -22.51 -4.28 15.04
CA TYR A 63 -22.78 -4.61 13.64
C TYR A 63 -23.35 -6.01 13.52
N GLY A 64 -24.58 -6.11 13.02
CA GLY A 64 -25.09 -7.34 12.41
C GLY A 64 -24.39 -7.55 11.05
N LYS A 65 -23.99 -8.77 10.75
CA LYS A 65 -23.48 -9.10 9.40
C LYS A 65 -24.59 -8.83 8.39
N TYR A 66 -24.31 -7.98 7.42
CA TYR A 66 -25.19 -7.75 6.28
C TYR A 66 -24.72 -8.67 5.16
N TYR A 67 -25.60 -9.57 4.71
CA TYR A 67 -25.38 -10.42 3.55
C TYR A 67 -25.96 -9.71 2.33
N THR A 68 -25.19 -9.63 1.26
CA THR A 68 -25.68 -9.17 -0.04
C THR A 68 -25.86 -10.36 -0.96
N ASP A 69 -27.04 -10.47 -1.52
CA ASP A 69 -27.19 -11.06 -2.84
C ASP A 69 -26.76 -9.95 -3.80
N GLN A 70 -25.73 -10.15 -4.61
CA GLN A 70 -25.01 -9.10 -5.38
C GLN A 70 -25.88 -8.37 -6.44
N SER A 71 -27.17 -8.33 -6.31
CA SER A 71 -28.09 -7.66 -7.23
C SER A 71 -28.43 -6.27 -6.74
N GLU A 72 -27.81 -5.28 -7.37
CA GLU A 72 -28.28 -3.90 -7.36
C GLU A 72 -29.71 -3.87 -7.92
N VAL A 73 -30.58 -3.01 -7.38
CA VAL A 73 -32.01 -3.11 -7.62
C VAL A 73 -32.66 -1.79 -8.03
N ILE A 74 -33.68 -1.91 -8.88
CA ILE A 74 -34.66 -0.87 -9.11
C ILE A 74 -35.70 -0.96 -7.97
N ILE A 75 -35.94 0.18 -7.31
CA ILE A 75 -36.80 0.28 -6.13
C ILE A 75 -38.14 0.93 -6.51
N GLY A 76 -39.11 0.13 -6.76
CA GLY A 76 -40.44 0.58 -7.23
C GLY A 76 -40.44 0.89 -8.72
N LYS A 77 -40.75 2.14 -9.10
CA LYS A 77 -40.70 2.59 -10.49
C LYS A 77 -39.24 2.91 -10.88
N ASN A 78 -38.85 2.52 -12.08
CA ASN A 78 -37.51 2.90 -12.61
C ASN A 78 -37.46 4.41 -12.86
N ASP A 79 -36.66 5.10 -12.06
CA ASP A 79 -36.45 6.56 -12.10
C ASP A 79 -35.10 6.94 -12.74
N LEU A 80 -34.33 5.96 -13.26
CA LEU A 80 -33.06 6.21 -13.96
C LEU A 80 -33.25 7.12 -15.17
N VAL A 81 -32.53 8.25 -15.14
CA VAL A 81 -32.50 9.24 -16.21
C VAL A 81 -31.30 8.98 -17.11
N LYS A 82 -31.56 8.77 -18.40
CA LYS A 82 -30.50 8.59 -19.40
C LYS A 82 -29.75 9.91 -19.61
N ILE A 83 -28.41 9.84 -19.62
CA ILE A 83 -27.56 10.99 -19.91
C ILE A 83 -27.20 10.96 -21.40
N GLU A 84 -27.58 12.03 -22.11
CA GLU A 84 -27.28 12.20 -23.53
C GLU A 84 -25.96 12.94 -23.77
N ASN A 85 -25.64 13.95 -22.93
CA ASN A 85 -24.38 14.67 -23.00
C ASN A 85 -23.42 14.25 -21.88
N THR A 86 -22.68 13.16 -22.09
CA THR A 86 -21.75 12.59 -21.12
C THR A 86 -20.51 13.43 -20.87
N LEU A 87 -20.19 14.39 -21.77
CA LEU A 87 -19.06 15.32 -21.61
C LEU A 87 -19.39 16.54 -20.76
N GLN A 88 -20.65 16.71 -20.37
CA GLN A 88 -21.07 17.80 -19.47
C GLN A 88 -20.74 17.44 -18.01
N TYR A 89 -20.11 18.34 -17.28
CA TYR A 89 -19.91 18.19 -15.83
C TYR A 89 -21.28 18.20 -15.09
N PRO A 90 -21.51 17.33 -14.10
CA PRO A 90 -20.56 16.40 -13.46
C PRO A 90 -20.43 15.04 -14.19
N TYR A 91 -21.24 14.75 -15.21
CA TYR A 91 -21.27 13.47 -15.89
C TYR A 91 -19.93 13.08 -16.52
N SER A 92 -19.17 14.07 -16.98
CA SER A 92 -17.83 13.88 -17.55
C SER A 92 -16.81 13.28 -16.57
N THR A 93 -17.07 13.38 -15.27
CA THR A 93 -16.22 12.76 -14.22
C THR A 93 -16.37 11.25 -14.16
N SER A 94 -17.43 10.68 -14.74
CA SER A 94 -17.74 9.25 -14.67
C SER A 94 -17.12 8.48 -15.84
N ALA A 95 -16.57 7.31 -15.53
CA ALA A 95 -15.97 6.40 -16.50
C ALA A 95 -16.62 5.01 -16.42
N TYR A 96 -16.81 4.39 -17.58
CA TYR A 96 -17.10 2.96 -17.69
C TYR A 96 -15.82 2.16 -17.46
N VAL A 97 -15.89 1.11 -16.67
CA VAL A 97 -14.75 0.25 -16.32
C VAL A 97 -14.91 -1.12 -16.96
N GLU A 98 -13.82 -1.64 -17.53
CA GLU A 98 -13.67 -3.04 -17.93
C GLU A 98 -12.43 -3.60 -17.23
N ALA A 99 -12.62 -4.68 -16.45
CA ALA A 99 -11.56 -5.42 -15.78
C ALA A 99 -11.51 -6.85 -16.36
N GLU A 100 -10.37 -7.22 -16.91
CA GLU A 100 -10.15 -8.50 -17.59
C GLU A 100 -9.48 -9.49 -16.64
N PHE A 101 -10.07 -10.68 -16.50
CA PHE A 101 -9.59 -11.76 -15.64
C PHE A 101 -9.29 -12.98 -16.50
N ASN A 102 -8.06 -13.09 -17.00
CA ASN A 102 -7.66 -14.13 -17.94
C ASN A 102 -7.71 -15.52 -17.30
N GLY A 103 -7.36 -15.62 -16.01
CA GLY A 103 -7.37 -16.89 -15.27
C GLY A 103 -8.75 -17.56 -15.18
N ILE A 104 -9.83 -16.77 -15.18
CA ILE A 104 -11.23 -17.24 -15.17
C ILE A 104 -11.98 -16.92 -16.45
N ASN A 105 -11.28 -16.40 -17.47
CA ASN A 105 -11.83 -16.01 -18.78
C ASN A 105 -13.08 -15.12 -18.66
N SER A 106 -13.01 -14.11 -17.82
CA SER A 106 -14.12 -13.20 -17.53
C SER A 106 -13.74 -11.72 -17.69
N VAL A 107 -14.74 -10.90 -17.99
CA VAL A 107 -14.60 -9.43 -18.02
C VAL A 107 -15.65 -8.85 -17.10
N PHE A 108 -15.20 -8.26 -16.00
CA PHE A 108 -16.09 -7.54 -15.10
C PHE A 108 -16.29 -6.11 -15.60
N ARG A 109 -17.45 -5.57 -15.32
CA ARG A 109 -17.87 -4.24 -15.75
C ARG A 109 -18.35 -3.46 -14.55
N GLY A 110 -17.98 -2.16 -14.55
CA GLY A 110 -18.34 -1.27 -13.46
C GLY A 110 -18.29 0.18 -13.90
N SER A 111 -18.35 1.02 -12.90
CA SER A 111 -18.23 2.47 -13.00
C SER A 111 -17.07 2.97 -12.15
N ALA A 112 -16.50 4.11 -12.49
CA ALA A 112 -15.52 4.83 -11.67
C ALA A 112 -15.74 6.33 -11.81
N SER A 113 -15.17 7.13 -10.92
CA SER A 113 -15.27 8.59 -11.02
C SER A 113 -13.96 9.28 -10.69
N PHE A 114 -13.60 10.30 -11.48
CA PHE A 114 -12.42 11.13 -11.25
C PHE A 114 -12.55 11.94 -9.96
N VAL A 115 -11.54 11.86 -9.11
CA VAL A 115 -11.38 12.68 -7.89
C VAL A 115 -10.10 13.52 -7.95
N LYS A 116 -9.20 13.21 -8.91
CA LYS A 116 -8.01 13.99 -9.24
C LYS A 116 -7.64 13.76 -10.72
N ASP A 117 -6.68 14.52 -11.22
CA ASP A 117 -6.31 14.54 -12.65
C ASP A 117 -6.03 13.18 -13.27
N ASN A 118 -5.39 12.28 -12.51
CA ASN A 118 -5.06 10.93 -12.97
C ASN A 118 -5.58 9.83 -12.03
N ILE A 119 -6.53 10.15 -11.11
CA ILE A 119 -7.03 9.22 -10.11
C ILE A 119 -8.54 9.12 -10.18
N LEU A 120 -9.02 7.87 -10.32
CA LEU A 120 -10.43 7.53 -10.19
C LEU A 120 -10.63 6.61 -8.97
N ILE A 121 -11.85 6.65 -8.44
CA ILE A 121 -12.30 5.72 -7.39
C ILE A 121 -13.35 4.81 -7.99
N THR A 122 -13.30 3.53 -7.61
CA THR A 122 -14.26 2.49 -7.95
C THR A 122 -14.47 1.53 -6.76
N ALA A 123 -15.33 0.53 -6.91
CA ALA A 123 -15.46 -0.56 -5.95
C ALA A 123 -14.36 -1.63 -6.17
N ALA A 124 -13.88 -2.22 -5.09
CA ALA A 124 -12.81 -3.23 -5.18
C ALA A 124 -13.25 -4.49 -5.91
N HIS A 125 -14.54 -4.92 -5.75
CA HIS A 125 -15.08 -6.09 -6.44
C HIS A 125 -15.15 -5.93 -7.98
N VAL A 126 -14.95 -4.74 -8.52
CA VAL A 126 -14.84 -4.51 -9.98
C VAL A 126 -13.48 -4.98 -10.49
N VAL A 127 -12.44 -4.93 -9.65
CA VAL A 127 -11.04 -5.19 -10.01
C VAL A 127 -10.43 -6.41 -9.32
N TYR A 128 -11.15 -7.00 -8.38
CA TYR A 128 -10.75 -8.18 -7.63
C TYR A 128 -11.95 -9.10 -7.40
N ASP A 129 -11.87 -10.34 -7.89
CA ASP A 129 -12.88 -11.37 -7.67
C ASP A 129 -12.58 -12.19 -6.41
N ARG A 130 -13.41 -12.03 -5.38
CA ARG A 130 -13.26 -12.75 -4.11
C ARG A 130 -13.64 -14.23 -4.20
N ASP A 131 -14.49 -14.61 -5.15
CA ASP A 131 -14.90 -16.01 -5.32
C ASP A 131 -13.76 -16.87 -5.84
N SER A 132 -13.03 -16.37 -6.82
CA SER A 132 -11.85 -17.05 -7.38
C SER A 132 -10.54 -16.63 -6.71
N ASN A 133 -10.58 -15.65 -5.78
CA ASN A 133 -9.39 -15.02 -5.16
C ASN A 133 -8.40 -14.54 -6.23
N THR A 134 -8.92 -13.84 -7.25
CA THR A 134 -8.15 -13.44 -8.42
C THR A 134 -8.23 -11.92 -8.64
N GLU A 135 -7.08 -11.31 -8.87
CA GLU A 135 -6.95 -9.92 -9.28
C GLU A 135 -7.11 -9.77 -10.80
N ALA A 136 -7.63 -8.64 -11.26
CA ALA A 136 -7.73 -8.36 -12.69
C ALA A 136 -6.35 -8.24 -13.33
N ASP A 137 -6.12 -8.96 -14.44
CA ASP A 137 -4.87 -8.89 -15.22
C ASP A 137 -4.70 -7.54 -15.92
N SER A 138 -5.79 -6.93 -16.31
CA SER A 138 -5.81 -5.57 -16.87
C SER A 138 -7.13 -4.88 -16.60
N VAL A 139 -7.03 -3.58 -16.33
CA VAL A 139 -8.18 -2.69 -16.11
C VAL A 139 -8.13 -1.56 -17.12
N TYR A 140 -9.28 -1.26 -17.70
CA TYR A 140 -9.46 -0.15 -18.64
C TYR A 140 -10.58 0.76 -18.16
N VAL A 141 -10.40 2.05 -18.38
CA VAL A 141 -11.44 3.06 -18.17
C VAL A 141 -11.80 3.74 -19.50
N MET A 142 -13.06 4.06 -19.67
CA MET A 142 -13.59 4.79 -20.80
C MET A 142 -14.38 5.99 -20.27
N PRO A 143 -13.72 7.14 -20.03
CA PRO A 143 -14.39 8.31 -19.48
C PRO A 143 -15.45 8.85 -20.41
N ALA A 144 -16.57 9.29 -19.86
CA ALA A 144 -17.70 9.85 -20.57
C ALA A 144 -18.20 8.95 -21.72
N ALA A 145 -18.04 7.62 -21.61
CA ALA A 145 -18.42 6.67 -22.66
C ALA A 145 -19.90 6.79 -23.02
N THR A 146 -20.20 6.50 -24.28
CA THR A 146 -21.54 6.32 -24.80
C THR A 146 -21.61 4.98 -25.53
N PRO A 147 -22.80 4.44 -25.83
CA PRO A 147 -22.93 3.16 -26.55
C PRO A 147 -22.11 3.09 -27.83
N ASN A 148 -22.04 4.21 -28.55
CA ASN A 148 -21.44 4.26 -29.88
C ASN A 148 -20.04 4.87 -29.91
N LYS A 149 -19.58 5.51 -28.80
CA LYS A 149 -18.32 6.24 -28.77
C LYS A 149 -17.65 6.17 -27.42
N ASN A 150 -16.34 6.14 -27.43
CA ASN A 150 -15.50 6.45 -26.27
C ASN A 150 -14.83 7.80 -26.56
N PRO A 151 -15.45 8.93 -26.20
CA PRO A 151 -15.01 10.25 -26.66
C PRO A 151 -13.60 10.62 -26.18
N VAL A 152 -13.17 10.04 -25.07
CA VAL A 152 -11.82 10.22 -24.51
C VAL A 152 -10.90 9.03 -24.83
N GLY A 153 -11.46 7.91 -25.31
CA GLY A 153 -10.73 6.68 -25.61
C GLY A 153 -10.94 5.55 -24.58
N LYS A 154 -10.35 4.39 -24.86
CA LYS A 154 -10.18 3.28 -23.92
C LYS A 154 -8.76 3.37 -23.36
N ILE A 155 -8.64 3.68 -22.08
CA ILE A 155 -7.37 3.99 -21.40
C ILE A 155 -7.05 2.86 -20.46
N LYS A 156 -5.85 2.30 -20.59
CA LYS A 156 -5.36 1.29 -19.66
C LYS A 156 -5.01 1.95 -18.33
N VAL A 157 -5.50 1.37 -17.25
CA VAL A 157 -5.11 1.76 -15.88
C VAL A 157 -3.66 1.32 -15.67
N LYS A 158 -2.83 2.23 -15.17
CA LYS A 158 -1.42 1.97 -14.88
C LYS A 158 -1.28 1.12 -13.64
N GLU A 159 -2.06 1.45 -12.62
CA GLU A 159 -1.98 0.81 -11.31
C GLU A 159 -3.35 0.81 -10.64
N VAL A 160 -3.66 -0.28 -9.96
CA VAL A 160 -4.84 -0.44 -9.11
C VAL A 160 -4.37 -0.56 -7.68
N ARG A 161 -5.01 0.16 -6.75
CA ARG A 161 -4.77 0.02 -5.30
C ARG A 161 -6.09 -0.24 -4.59
N TYR A 162 -6.10 -1.16 -3.64
CA TYR A 162 -7.23 -1.49 -2.79
C TYR A 162 -6.76 -2.01 -1.43
N LEU A 163 -7.71 -2.22 -0.51
CA LEU A 163 -7.40 -2.66 0.85
C LEU A 163 -7.32 -4.19 0.90
N LYS A 164 -6.25 -4.74 1.47
CA LYS A 164 -6.02 -6.19 1.64
C LYS A 164 -7.12 -6.85 2.45
N GLU A 165 -7.72 -6.12 3.37
CA GLU A 165 -8.85 -6.54 4.17
C GLU A 165 -10.06 -6.94 3.30
N PHE A 166 -10.17 -6.36 2.09
CA PHE A 166 -11.20 -6.76 1.13
C PHE A 166 -11.04 -8.22 0.68
N GLN A 167 -9.83 -8.69 0.45
CA GLN A 167 -9.54 -10.08 0.06
C GLN A 167 -9.93 -11.08 1.16
N ASN A 168 -9.82 -10.66 2.43
CA ASN A 168 -10.07 -11.51 3.60
C ASN A 168 -11.54 -11.57 4.01
N THR A 169 -12.42 -10.80 3.35
CA THR A 169 -13.86 -10.78 3.62
C THR A 169 -14.55 -11.82 2.74
N ALA A 170 -15.51 -12.58 3.30
CA ALA A 170 -16.29 -13.56 2.52
C ALA A 170 -16.97 -12.89 1.31
N SER A 171 -17.04 -13.59 0.17
CA SER A 171 -17.51 -13.01 -1.10
C SER A 171 -18.96 -12.48 -1.04
N ASN A 172 -19.80 -13.13 -0.23
CA ASN A 172 -21.20 -12.74 -0.01
C ASN A 172 -21.40 -11.73 1.14
N GLU A 173 -20.30 -11.22 1.73
CA GLU A 173 -20.37 -10.25 2.83
C GLU A 173 -20.18 -8.84 2.31
N LEU A 174 -21.11 -7.92 2.65
CA LEU A 174 -20.93 -6.49 2.43
C LEU A 174 -19.82 -5.98 3.33
N THR A 175 -18.83 -5.33 2.75
CA THR A 175 -17.65 -4.87 3.47
C THR A 175 -17.33 -3.41 3.19
N THR A 176 -16.95 -2.67 4.22
CA THR A 176 -16.47 -1.28 4.14
C THR A 176 -15.13 -1.16 3.40
N TYR A 177 -14.45 -2.29 3.13
CA TYR A 177 -13.21 -2.34 2.37
C TYR A 177 -13.41 -2.45 0.84
N ASP A 178 -14.66 -2.45 0.38
CA ASP A 178 -14.99 -2.54 -1.05
C ASP A 178 -14.74 -1.21 -1.77
N LEU A 179 -13.50 -0.78 -1.77
CA LEU A 179 -12.98 0.44 -2.38
C LEU A 179 -11.68 0.15 -3.12
N ALA A 180 -11.54 0.69 -4.33
CA ALA A 180 -10.31 0.68 -5.09
C ALA A 180 -10.02 2.06 -5.71
N VAL A 181 -8.75 2.35 -5.88
CA VAL A 181 -8.23 3.54 -6.54
C VAL A 181 -7.53 3.11 -7.83
N LEU A 182 -7.93 3.71 -8.95
CA LEU A 182 -7.35 3.50 -10.26
C LEU A 182 -6.43 4.68 -10.59
N ILE A 183 -5.18 4.41 -10.93
CA ILE A 183 -4.17 5.41 -11.26
C ILE A 183 -3.88 5.32 -12.76
N LEU A 184 -4.05 6.43 -13.47
CA LEU A 184 -3.71 6.56 -14.87
C LEU A 184 -2.29 7.10 -15.07
N GLU A 185 -1.69 6.81 -16.23
CA GLU A 185 -0.41 7.41 -16.63
C GLU A 185 -0.59 8.91 -16.90
N GLU A 186 -1.64 9.27 -17.62
CA GLU A 186 -1.90 10.63 -18.11
C GLU A 186 -2.94 11.37 -17.26
N PRO A 187 -2.75 12.65 -16.95
CA PRO A 187 -3.63 13.46 -16.11
C PRO A 187 -4.81 14.03 -16.93
N ILE A 188 -5.73 13.19 -17.36
CA ILE A 188 -6.88 13.59 -18.18
C ILE A 188 -8.08 14.16 -17.39
N GLY A 189 -8.14 13.92 -16.07
CA GLY A 189 -9.22 14.40 -15.22
C GLY A 189 -9.34 15.93 -15.18
N SER A 190 -8.24 16.66 -15.35
CA SER A 190 -8.27 18.13 -15.45
C SER A 190 -9.10 18.67 -16.63
N GLN A 191 -9.23 17.88 -17.69
CA GLN A 191 -10.03 18.23 -18.88
C GLN A 191 -11.51 17.86 -18.72
N LEU A 192 -11.81 16.87 -17.89
CA LEU A 192 -13.15 16.31 -17.67
C LEU A 192 -13.85 16.87 -16.43
N GLY A 193 -13.10 17.44 -15.52
CA GLY A 193 -13.52 17.78 -14.17
C GLY A 193 -13.33 16.61 -13.20
N THR A 194 -13.39 16.92 -11.91
CA THR A 194 -13.26 15.95 -10.82
C THR A 194 -14.33 16.22 -9.77
N LEU A 195 -14.77 15.16 -9.09
CA LEU A 195 -15.58 15.30 -7.88
C LEU A 195 -14.69 15.69 -6.70
N GLY A 196 -15.19 16.58 -5.85
CA GLY A 196 -14.49 16.95 -4.63
C GLY A 196 -14.43 15.80 -3.63
N LEU A 197 -13.32 15.67 -2.90
CA LEU A 197 -13.24 14.78 -1.74
C LEU A 197 -13.45 15.59 -0.45
N PRO A 198 -14.28 15.12 0.49
CA PRO A 198 -14.47 15.77 1.79
C PRO A 198 -13.25 15.48 2.69
N ASN A 199 -13.02 16.37 3.67
CA ASN A 199 -12.05 16.08 4.73
C ASN A 199 -12.65 15.21 5.84
N ASN A 200 -13.95 15.37 6.08
CA ASN A 200 -14.73 14.59 7.02
C ASN A 200 -16.21 14.65 6.63
N LEU A 201 -16.95 13.62 6.95
CA LEU A 201 -18.39 13.50 6.73
C LEU A 201 -19.08 13.18 8.06
N GLY A 202 -19.91 14.09 8.54
CA GLY A 202 -20.85 13.83 9.64
C GLY A 202 -21.96 12.84 9.24
N ASN A 203 -23.05 12.86 10.00
CA ASN A 203 -24.25 12.10 9.63
C ASN A 203 -24.90 12.68 8.36
N LEU A 204 -25.19 11.81 7.40
CA LEU A 204 -25.69 12.20 6.07
C LEU A 204 -27.18 11.85 5.85
N VAL A 205 -27.90 11.37 6.86
CA VAL A 205 -29.35 11.08 6.74
C VAL A 205 -30.10 12.34 6.30
N GLY A 206 -30.92 12.21 5.26
CA GLY A 206 -31.68 13.33 4.68
C GLY A 206 -30.88 14.24 3.75
N ILE A 207 -29.61 13.92 3.49
CA ILE A 207 -28.82 14.65 2.47
C ILE A 207 -29.15 14.10 1.10
N GLY A 208 -29.46 14.98 0.14
CA GLY A 208 -29.67 14.63 -1.25
C GLY A 208 -28.39 14.03 -1.86
N ALA A 209 -28.50 12.81 -2.35
CA ALA A 209 -27.40 12.08 -2.97
C ALA A 209 -27.74 11.79 -4.43
N THR A 210 -26.74 11.85 -5.30
CA THR A 210 -26.84 11.52 -6.72
C THR A 210 -25.84 10.41 -7.06
N ILE A 211 -26.27 9.43 -7.87
CA ILE A 211 -25.40 8.44 -8.49
C ILE A 211 -25.39 8.68 -10.00
N THR A 212 -24.21 8.67 -10.60
CA THR A 212 -24.05 8.67 -12.05
C THR A 212 -23.08 7.54 -12.42
N GLY A 213 -23.54 6.64 -13.29
CA GLY A 213 -22.75 5.47 -13.67
C GLY A 213 -23.30 4.74 -14.88
N TYR A 214 -22.89 3.51 -15.05
CA TYR A 214 -23.14 2.68 -16.22
C TYR A 214 -23.88 1.37 -15.87
N PRO A 215 -25.13 1.44 -15.41
CA PRO A 215 -25.90 0.24 -15.11
C PRO A 215 -26.08 -0.62 -16.37
N ALA A 216 -26.04 -1.94 -16.21
CA ALA A 216 -26.19 -2.92 -17.28
C ALA A 216 -27.65 -3.00 -17.73
N MET A 217 -28.10 -2.01 -18.44
CA MET A 217 -29.39 -2.02 -19.13
C MET A 217 -29.27 -2.62 -20.54
N SER A 218 -30.31 -2.53 -21.35
CA SER A 218 -30.35 -3.09 -22.70
C SER A 218 -29.22 -2.63 -23.62
N THR A 219 -28.60 -1.48 -23.32
CA THR A 219 -27.53 -0.91 -24.12
C THR A 219 -26.28 -0.72 -23.27
N ALA A 220 -25.20 -1.44 -23.58
CA ALA A 220 -23.92 -1.30 -22.91
C ALA A 220 -23.35 0.12 -23.05
N LYS A 221 -22.61 0.58 -22.02
CA LYS A 221 -21.97 1.90 -21.95
C LYS A 221 -22.94 3.08 -22.02
N GLN A 222 -24.23 2.87 -21.77
CA GLN A 222 -25.15 3.98 -21.61
C GLN A 222 -25.09 4.50 -20.17
N MET A 223 -24.78 5.78 -20.02
CA MET A 223 -24.72 6.45 -18.72
C MET A 223 -26.14 6.81 -18.26
N TYR A 224 -26.38 6.61 -16.97
CA TYR A 224 -27.62 6.99 -16.28
C TYR A 224 -27.31 7.69 -14.98
N THR A 225 -28.30 8.44 -14.49
CA THR A 225 -28.25 9.09 -13.18
C THR A 225 -29.60 8.97 -12.47
N ASP A 226 -29.58 8.92 -11.15
CA ASP A 226 -30.75 9.09 -10.29
C ASP A 226 -30.33 9.77 -8.99
N SER A 227 -31.28 10.43 -8.31
CA SER A 227 -31.01 11.24 -7.10
C SER A 227 -32.15 11.07 -6.10
N LYS A 228 -31.81 10.70 -4.87
CA LYS A 228 -32.73 10.62 -3.72
C LYS A 228 -31.95 10.89 -2.43
N ASP A 229 -32.67 11.12 -1.35
CA ASP A 229 -32.04 11.34 -0.06
C ASP A 229 -31.41 10.06 0.51
N VAL A 230 -30.35 10.21 1.28
CA VAL A 230 -29.79 9.15 2.11
C VAL A 230 -30.81 8.81 3.20
N VAL A 231 -31.27 7.57 3.22
CA VAL A 231 -32.28 7.08 4.18
C VAL A 231 -31.65 6.67 5.51
N LYS A 232 -30.46 6.05 5.44
CA LYS A 232 -29.72 5.60 6.62
C LYS A 232 -28.23 5.77 6.43
N ASP A 233 -27.56 6.19 7.49
CA ASP A 233 -26.10 6.29 7.61
C ASP A 233 -25.67 5.47 8.83
N THR A 234 -24.84 4.45 8.62
CA THR A 234 -24.33 3.58 9.67
C THR A 234 -22.94 3.98 10.15
N GLY A 235 -22.37 5.05 9.61
CA GLY A 235 -20.97 5.41 9.78
C GLY A 235 -20.07 4.78 8.71
N ASP A 236 -20.29 3.52 8.34
CA ASP A 236 -19.54 2.80 7.30
C ASP A 236 -20.28 2.72 5.96
N PHE A 237 -21.60 2.70 6.01
CA PHE A 237 -22.45 2.58 4.81
C PHE A 237 -23.51 3.66 4.75
N LEU A 238 -23.78 4.11 3.53
CA LEU A 238 -24.96 4.89 3.17
C LEU A 238 -25.99 3.96 2.54
N MET A 239 -27.25 4.10 2.94
CA MET A 239 -28.39 3.36 2.37
C MET A 239 -29.37 4.36 1.77
N TYR A 240 -29.84 4.06 0.59
CA TYR A 240 -30.72 4.94 -0.19
C TYR A 240 -31.63 4.14 -1.12
N GLN A 241 -32.63 4.83 -1.66
CA GLN A 241 -33.57 4.26 -2.63
C GLN A 241 -33.31 4.76 -4.06
N ILE A 242 -32.10 5.26 -4.34
CA ILE A 242 -31.64 5.58 -5.70
C ILE A 242 -31.62 4.29 -6.50
N ASP A 243 -32.19 4.30 -7.69
CA ASP A 243 -32.20 3.14 -8.58
C ASP A 243 -30.83 2.85 -9.16
N THR A 244 -30.45 1.58 -9.15
CA THR A 244 -29.20 1.09 -9.73
C THR A 244 -29.41 -0.31 -10.31
N LEU A 245 -28.48 -0.74 -11.16
CA LEU A 245 -28.40 -2.11 -11.71
C LEU A 245 -26.94 -2.50 -11.84
N GLY A 246 -26.66 -3.80 -11.94
CA GLY A 246 -25.33 -4.33 -12.16
C GLY A 246 -24.54 -3.51 -13.17
N GLY A 247 -23.28 -3.18 -12.87
CA GLY A 247 -22.46 -2.24 -13.65
C GLY A 247 -22.47 -0.79 -13.09
N ALA A 248 -23.42 -0.41 -12.24
CA ALA A 248 -23.32 0.83 -11.45
C ALA A 248 -22.28 0.70 -10.31
N SER A 249 -21.89 -0.51 -9.96
CA SER A 249 -20.81 -0.80 -9.00
C SER A 249 -19.58 0.08 -9.23
N GLY A 250 -19.11 0.74 -8.18
CA GLY A 250 -18.02 1.69 -8.23
C GLY A 250 -18.41 3.12 -8.63
N ALA A 251 -19.66 3.39 -8.99
CA ALA A 251 -20.14 4.74 -9.24
C ALA A 251 -20.05 5.60 -7.99
N ALA A 252 -19.64 6.86 -8.18
CA ALA A 252 -19.65 7.83 -7.10
C ALA A 252 -21.07 8.13 -6.63
N VAL A 253 -21.27 8.15 -5.33
CA VAL A 253 -22.39 8.79 -4.66
C VAL A 253 -21.91 10.19 -4.25
N TYR A 254 -22.54 11.25 -4.75
CA TYR A 254 -22.11 12.62 -4.49
C TYR A 254 -23.28 13.53 -4.11
N ASP A 255 -22.97 14.58 -3.35
CA ASP A 255 -23.95 15.56 -2.88
C ASP A 255 -24.17 16.71 -3.90
N SER A 256 -25.08 17.63 -3.56
CA SER A 256 -25.40 18.79 -4.40
C SER A 256 -24.24 19.78 -4.62
N SER A 257 -23.15 19.64 -3.86
CA SER A 257 -21.90 20.40 -4.02
C SER A 257 -20.87 19.63 -4.83
N TYR A 258 -21.26 18.51 -5.46
CA TYR A 258 -20.38 17.60 -6.21
C TYR A 258 -19.23 17.03 -5.37
N ARG A 259 -19.45 16.85 -4.05
CA ARG A 259 -18.52 16.14 -3.19
C ARG A 259 -18.90 14.68 -3.16
N MET A 260 -17.94 13.82 -3.42
CA MET A 260 -18.12 12.37 -3.32
C MET A 260 -18.29 11.98 -1.85
N ILE A 261 -19.44 11.41 -1.49
CA ILE A 261 -19.78 11.00 -0.12
C ILE A 261 -19.75 9.48 0.07
N GLY A 262 -19.72 8.72 -1.03
CA GLY A 262 -19.66 7.27 -1.00
C GLY A 262 -19.34 6.66 -2.37
N VAL A 263 -19.13 5.34 -2.37
CA VAL A 263 -18.95 4.50 -3.56
C VAL A 263 -20.07 3.46 -3.56
N HIS A 264 -20.86 3.41 -4.61
CA HIS A 264 -21.93 2.43 -4.76
C HIS A 264 -21.35 1.01 -4.93
N VAL A 265 -21.84 0.06 -4.14
CA VAL A 265 -21.25 -1.29 -4.11
C VAL A 265 -22.28 -2.42 -4.21
N SER A 266 -23.55 -2.20 -3.85
CA SER A 266 -24.50 -3.31 -3.80
C SER A 266 -25.96 -2.85 -3.62
N GLY A 267 -26.88 -3.80 -3.73
CA GLY A 267 -28.29 -3.69 -3.35
C GLY A 267 -28.71 -4.69 -2.28
N SER A 268 -29.89 -4.50 -1.73
CA SER A 268 -30.50 -5.43 -0.79
C SER A 268 -31.23 -6.54 -1.55
N SER A 269 -31.03 -7.80 -1.16
CA SER A 269 -31.79 -8.94 -1.71
C SER A 269 -33.31 -8.81 -1.59
N ALA A 270 -33.75 -8.02 -0.59
CA ALA A 270 -35.18 -7.70 -0.44
C ALA A 270 -35.69 -6.59 -1.38
N GLY A 271 -34.78 -6.00 -2.22
CA GLY A 271 -35.11 -4.95 -3.20
C GLY A 271 -35.59 -3.63 -2.59
N GLN A 272 -35.19 -3.31 -1.37
CA GLN A 272 -35.68 -2.14 -0.66
C GLN A 272 -34.67 -1.00 -0.54
N MET A 273 -33.39 -1.29 -0.64
CA MET A 273 -32.28 -0.34 -0.47
C MET A 273 -31.10 -0.72 -1.33
N ASN A 274 -30.39 0.29 -1.78
CA ASN A 274 -29.06 0.18 -2.36
C ASN A 274 -28.02 0.77 -1.38
N TYR A 275 -26.76 0.32 -1.50
CA TYR A 275 -25.69 0.58 -0.53
C TYR A 275 -24.49 1.22 -1.19
N ALA A 276 -23.90 2.19 -0.48
CA ALA A 276 -22.56 2.65 -0.76
C ALA A 276 -21.63 2.49 0.44
N VAL A 277 -20.38 2.21 0.21
CA VAL A 277 -19.34 2.44 1.21
C VAL A 277 -19.23 3.94 1.41
N LYS A 278 -19.44 4.42 2.65
CA LYS A 278 -19.31 5.82 3.00
C LYS A 278 -17.84 6.23 2.96
N LEU A 279 -17.54 7.41 2.43
CA LEU A 279 -16.21 7.98 2.53
C LEU A 279 -15.97 8.53 3.95
N ASN A 280 -16.00 7.64 4.94
CA ASN A 280 -15.66 7.94 6.32
C ASN A 280 -14.15 8.17 6.47
N GLU A 281 -13.70 8.41 7.69
CA GLU A 281 -12.29 8.70 7.99
C GLU A 281 -11.35 7.59 7.51
N LYS A 282 -11.73 6.32 7.68
CA LYS A 282 -11.01 5.14 7.22
C LYS A 282 -10.84 5.12 5.69
N ALA A 283 -11.95 5.28 4.96
CA ALA A 283 -11.95 5.30 3.50
C ALA A 283 -11.14 6.49 2.95
N LEU A 284 -11.30 7.67 3.56
CA LEU A 284 -10.55 8.87 3.19
C LEU A 284 -9.06 8.75 3.48
N SER A 285 -8.66 8.12 4.61
CA SER A 285 -7.26 7.86 4.93
C SER A 285 -6.59 7.00 3.84
N PHE A 286 -7.26 5.93 3.41
CA PHE A 286 -6.81 5.12 2.29
C PHE A 286 -6.68 5.95 1.01
N ILE A 287 -7.74 6.63 0.59
CA ILE A 287 -7.77 7.41 -0.66
C ILE A 287 -6.70 8.51 -0.65
N TYR A 288 -6.57 9.26 0.44
CA TYR A 288 -5.57 10.33 0.54
C TYR A 288 -4.13 9.79 0.58
N SER A 289 -3.89 8.61 1.16
CA SER A 289 -2.57 7.97 1.12
C SER A 289 -2.12 7.70 -0.32
N VAL A 290 -3.05 7.31 -1.19
CA VAL A 290 -2.78 7.11 -2.62
C VAL A 290 -2.60 8.43 -3.36
N ILE A 291 -3.49 9.42 -3.11
CA ILE A 291 -3.46 10.73 -3.78
C ILE A 291 -2.18 11.52 -3.46
N GLN A 292 -1.76 11.50 -2.22
CA GLN A 292 -0.55 12.22 -1.77
C GLN A 292 0.73 11.53 -2.23
N GLY A 293 0.60 10.34 -2.83
CA GLY A 293 1.70 9.43 -3.12
C GLY A 293 2.31 9.00 -1.79
N HIS A 294 1.90 7.85 -1.28
CA HIS A 294 2.60 7.28 -0.14
C HIS A 294 4.04 7.06 -0.57
N SER A 295 4.93 7.98 -0.17
CA SER A 295 6.36 7.84 -0.41
C SER A 295 6.82 6.67 0.43
N ILE A 296 6.93 5.50 -0.20
CA ILE A 296 7.58 4.35 0.41
C ILE A 296 9.07 4.66 0.38
N ASP A 297 9.53 5.45 1.33
CA ASP A 297 10.96 5.70 1.46
C ASP A 297 11.56 4.86 2.59
N GLY A 298 12.84 4.58 2.46
CA GLY A 298 13.58 3.81 3.45
C GLY A 298 13.46 2.30 3.28
N TRP A 299 13.86 1.60 4.34
CA TRP A 299 13.82 0.15 4.40
C TRP A 299 12.41 -0.38 4.62
N LYS A 300 12.01 -1.39 3.83
CA LYS A 300 10.75 -2.12 3.95
C LYS A 300 11.00 -3.62 3.99
N LEU A 301 10.36 -4.30 4.92
CA LEU A 301 10.33 -5.75 5.01
C LEU A 301 9.04 -6.23 4.33
N ILE A 302 9.18 -6.98 3.22
CA ILE A 302 8.05 -7.50 2.45
C ILE A 302 8.28 -9.01 2.27
N SER A 303 7.38 -9.84 2.76
CA SER A 303 7.49 -11.31 2.70
C SER A 303 8.89 -11.80 3.14
N ASP A 304 9.32 -11.41 4.33
CA ASP A 304 10.62 -11.73 4.95
C ASP A 304 11.86 -11.29 4.17
N THR A 305 11.70 -10.39 3.20
CA THR A 305 12.78 -9.85 2.37
C THR A 305 12.85 -8.34 2.53
N TRP A 306 14.05 -7.81 2.78
CA TRP A 306 14.29 -6.38 2.89
C TRP A 306 14.51 -5.74 1.53
N TYR A 307 13.85 -4.59 1.32
CA TYR A 307 13.97 -3.70 0.15
C TYR A 307 14.23 -2.28 0.62
N TYR A 308 14.93 -1.50 -0.18
CA TYR A 308 15.12 -0.07 0.07
C TYR A 308 14.49 0.76 -1.03
N TYR A 309 13.69 1.73 -0.63
CA TYR A 309 13.00 2.64 -1.53
C TYR A 309 13.51 4.07 -1.37
N LYS A 310 13.55 4.79 -2.47
CA LYS A 310 13.84 6.22 -2.51
C LYS A 310 12.92 6.88 -3.54
N ASN A 311 12.15 7.90 -3.11
CA ASN A 311 11.09 8.52 -3.90
C ASN A 311 10.12 7.47 -4.46
N SER A 312 9.67 6.55 -3.62
CA SER A 312 8.80 5.41 -3.94
C SER A 312 9.35 4.43 -5.00
N ASN A 313 10.61 4.59 -5.43
CA ASN A 313 11.24 3.67 -6.36
C ASN A 313 12.12 2.67 -5.61
N LYS A 314 11.88 1.38 -5.87
CA LYS A 314 12.71 0.29 -5.36
C LYS A 314 14.14 0.45 -5.90
N GLN A 315 15.09 0.49 -4.99
CA GLN A 315 16.51 0.66 -5.35
C GLN A 315 17.16 -0.68 -5.67
N THR A 316 18.20 -0.64 -6.51
CA THR A 316 19.01 -1.80 -6.90
C THR A 316 20.49 -1.44 -6.90
N GLY A 317 21.38 -2.44 -6.89
CA GLY A 317 22.81 -2.25 -6.89
C GLY A 317 23.34 -1.70 -5.55
N TRP A 318 24.51 -1.07 -5.60
CA TRP A 318 25.13 -0.47 -4.43
C TRP A 318 24.39 0.79 -3.96
N GLN A 319 24.02 0.81 -2.68
CA GLN A 319 23.38 1.95 -2.02
C GLN A 319 24.12 2.34 -0.76
N SER A 320 24.43 3.63 -0.63
CA SER A 320 24.95 4.21 0.62
C SER A 320 23.79 4.78 1.43
N ILE A 321 23.50 4.17 2.58
CA ILE A 321 22.34 4.51 3.42
C ILE A 321 22.84 4.76 4.84
N ASN A 322 22.68 5.97 5.34
CA ASN A 322 23.16 6.38 6.68
C ASN A 322 24.64 6.04 6.94
N GLY A 323 25.48 6.27 5.93
CA GLY A 323 26.93 6.04 6.02
C GLY A 323 27.37 4.58 5.92
N LYS A 324 26.46 3.65 5.67
CA LYS A 324 26.74 2.22 5.43
C LYS A 324 26.40 1.85 4.00
N TRP A 325 27.19 0.91 3.44
CA TRP A 325 26.94 0.39 2.10
C TRP A 325 26.16 -0.92 2.14
N TYR A 326 25.18 -1.04 1.24
CA TYR A 326 24.35 -2.20 1.01
C TYR A 326 24.34 -2.56 -0.47
N TYR A 327 24.14 -3.82 -0.79
CA TYR A 327 23.92 -4.25 -2.16
C TYR A 327 22.51 -4.81 -2.31
N LEU A 328 21.76 -4.26 -3.24
CA LEU A 328 20.40 -4.68 -3.57
C LEU A 328 20.45 -5.41 -4.92
N GLU A 329 19.83 -6.57 -4.99
CA GLU A 329 19.74 -7.39 -6.20
C GLU A 329 18.98 -6.67 -7.32
N THR A 330 18.96 -7.23 -8.52
CA THR A 330 18.14 -6.72 -9.62
C THR A 330 16.64 -6.76 -9.31
N SER A 331 16.19 -7.67 -8.43
CA SER A 331 14.85 -7.72 -7.86
C SER A 331 14.57 -6.61 -6.84
N GLY A 332 15.61 -5.89 -6.39
CA GLY A 332 15.59 -4.94 -5.29
C GLY A 332 15.83 -5.56 -3.91
N SER A 333 15.87 -6.90 -3.78
CA SER A 333 16.08 -7.57 -2.49
C SER A 333 17.47 -7.30 -1.93
N MET A 334 17.56 -7.08 -0.61
CA MET A 334 18.84 -6.87 0.09
C MET A 334 19.67 -8.15 0.09
N SER A 335 20.90 -8.05 -0.39
CA SER A 335 21.90 -9.13 -0.34
C SER A 335 22.50 -9.26 1.05
N THR A 336 22.84 -10.49 1.44
CA THR A 336 23.58 -10.81 2.67
C THR A 336 24.66 -11.88 2.38
N GLY A 337 25.68 -11.99 3.23
CA GLY A 337 26.77 -12.93 3.06
C GLY A 337 27.74 -12.52 1.96
N TRP A 338 28.46 -13.50 1.39
CA TRP A 338 29.42 -13.25 0.32
C TRP A 338 28.72 -12.90 -0.99
N LYS A 339 29.13 -11.78 -1.60
CA LYS A 339 28.58 -11.31 -2.87
C LYS A 339 29.66 -10.97 -3.88
N TYR A 340 29.55 -11.57 -5.07
CA TYR A 340 30.45 -11.28 -6.20
C TYR A 340 29.82 -10.22 -7.10
N VAL A 341 30.50 -9.06 -7.21
CA VAL A 341 30.00 -7.93 -8.02
C VAL A 341 31.15 -7.39 -8.87
N ARG A 342 30.97 -7.35 -10.19
CA ARG A 342 31.93 -6.78 -11.15
C ARG A 342 33.39 -7.25 -10.95
N GLY A 343 33.57 -8.55 -10.76
CA GLY A 343 34.91 -9.17 -10.65
C GLY A 343 35.53 -9.13 -9.24
N ARG A 344 34.79 -8.69 -8.23
CA ARG A 344 35.26 -8.58 -6.84
C ARG A 344 34.31 -9.21 -5.86
N TRP A 345 34.84 -9.79 -4.78
CA TRP A 345 34.07 -10.32 -3.67
C TRP A 345 33.91 -9.29 -2.57
N TYR A 346 32.72 -9.22 -1.99
CA TYR A 346 32.36 -8.39 -0.85
C TYR A 346 31.65 -9.25 0.19
N TYR A 347 31.69 -8.83 1.44
CA TYR A 347 30.91 -9.47 2.48
C TYR A 347 29.88 -8.51 3.05
N LEU A 348 28.64 -8.93 3.01
CA LEU A 348 27.48 -8.21 3.53
C LEU A 348 27.02 -8.90 4.82
N ASP A 349 26.79 -8.16 5.87
CA ASP A 349 26.36 -8.73 7.17
C ASP A 349 25.14 -9.64 7.00
N LYS A 350 25.18 -10.82 7.60
CA LYS A 350 24.10 -11.82 7.45
C LYS A 350 22.77 -11.36 8.05
N THR A 351 22.82 -10.46 9.04
CA THR A 351 21.63 -9.96 9.76
C THR A 351 21.18 -8.62 9.22
N ASN A 352 22.14 -7.69 9.06
CA ASN A 352 21.83 -6.29 8.76
C ASN A 352 22.06 -5.91 7.31
N GLY A 353 22.75 -6.74 6.50
CA GLY A 353 23.05 -6.48 5.09
C GLY A 353 24.14 -5.43 4.85
N ASP A 354 24.71 -4.78 5.87
CA ASP A 354 25.73 -3.76 5.70
C ASP A 354 27.08 -4.36 5.29
N MET A 355 27.76 -3.73 4.34
CA MET A 355 29.08 -4.16 3.84
C MET A 355 30.13 -4.07 4.95
N LYS A 356 30.86 -5.16 5.14
CA LYS A 356 32.00 -5.21 6.08
C LYS A 356 33.29 -4.72 5.44
N THR A 357 34.18 -4.20 6.27
CA THR A 357 35.53 -3.75 5.90
C THR A 357 36.54 -4.19 6.97
N GLY A 358 37.80 -4.20 6.61
CA GLY A 358 38.90 -4.62 7.51
C GLY A 358 38.94 -6.14 7.72
N TRP A 359 39.50 -6.58 8.84
CA TRP A 359 39.55 -7.99 9.19
C TRP A 359 38.15 -8.53 9.48
N TYR A 360 37.78 -9.60 8.78
CA TYR A 360 36.49 -10.29 8.95
C TYR A 360 36.69 -11.80 9.12
N LYS A 361 36.03 -12.38 10.10
CA LYS A 361 36.08 -13.83 10.36
C LYS A 361 34.76 -14.48 9.97
N ASP A 362 34.77 -15.35 8.95
CA ASP A 362 33.64 -16.20 8.59
C ASP A 362 33.91 -17.64 9.02
N GLY A 363 33.15 -18.13 10.00
CA GLY A 363 33.44 -19.40 10.65
C GLY A 363 34.82 -19.41 11.34
N SER A 364 35.73 -20.28 10.89
CA SER A 364 37.12 -20.38 11.38
C SER A 364 38.12 -19.58 10.55
N THR A 365 37.73 -19.02 9.42
CA THR A 365 38.61 -18.42 8.42
C THR A 365 38.60 -16.90 8.51
N TRP A 366 39.79 -16.28 8.50
CA TRP A 366 39.93 -14.85 8.43
C TRP A 366 40.11 -14.38 7.00
N TYR A 367 39.49 -13.24 6.68
CA TYR A 367 39.56 -12.52 5.41
C TYR A 367 39.90 -11.05 5.69
N TYR A 368 40.46 -10.38 4.72
CA TYR A 368 40.66 -8.93 4.79
C TYR A 368 39.90 -8.22 3.69
N LEU A 369 39.00 -7.36 4.09
CA LEU A 369 38.15 -6.57 3.22
C LEU A 369 38.75 -5.15 3.17
N ASP A 370 38.95 -4.59 1.97
CA ASP A 370 39.50 -3.27 1.81
C ASP A 370 38.78 -2.24 2.67
N PRO A 371 39.51 -1.47 3.52
CA PRO A 371 38.87 -0.49 4.41
C PRO A 371 38.12 0.62 3.69
N THR A 372 38.47 0.92 2.43
CA THR A 372 37.85 1.98 1.64
C THR A 372 36.73 1.46 0.75
N ASN A 373 36.99 0.36 0.05
CA ASN A 373 36.08 -0.14 -1.00
C ASN A 373 35.27 -1.39 -0.58
N GLY A 374 35.71 -2.08 0.50
CA GLY A 374 35.06 -3.30 1.00
C GLY A 374 35.36 -4.57 0.20
N ASP A 375 36.12 -4.52 -0.89
CA ASP A 375 36.45 -5.68 -1.69
C ASP A 375 37.45 -6.60 -0.98
N MET A 376 37.24 -7.90 -1.07
CA MET A 376 38.10 -8.94 -0.49
C MET A 376 39.49 -8.91 -1.15
N LYS A 377 40.52 -8.85 -0.32
CA LYS A 377 41.91 -8.87 -0.75
C LYS A 377 42.43 -10.30 -0.91
N THR A 378 43.42 -10.45 -1.78
CA THR A 378 44.21 -11.66 -2.00
C THR A 378 45.69 -11.28 -2.12
N GLY A 379 46.58 -12.22 -1.88
CA GLY A 379 48.04 -11.98 -1.92
C GLY A 379 48.57 -11.28 -0.69
N TRP A 380 49.71 -10.61 -0.83
CA TRP A 380 50.36 -9.91 0.24
C TRP A 380 49.68 -8.60 0.59
N ILE A 381 49.41 -8.38 1.88
CA ILE A 381 48.84 -7.12 2.42
C ILE A 381 49.66 -6.66 3.62
N LYS A 382 49.78 -5.34 3.79
CA LYS A 382 50.34 -4.74 5.02
C LYS A 382 49.24 -4.09 5.82
N VAL A 383 49.05 -4.50 7.08
CA VAL A 383 48.08 -3.93 8.00
C VAL A 383 48.81 -3.48 9.26
N GLY A 384 48.80 -2.16 9.50
CA GLY A 384 49.70 -1.54 10.47
C GLY A 384 51.16 -1.80 10.10
N GLU A 385 51.96 -2.34 11.01
CA GLU A 385 53.38 -2.67 10.77
C GLU A 385 53.56 -4.10 10.26
N ASN A 386 52.54 -4.96 10.25
CA ASN A 386 52.64 -6.39 9.99
C ASN A 386 52.23 -6.73 8.57
N TRP A 387 52.92 -7.73 7.97
CA TRP A 387 52.55 -8.33 6.70
C TRP A 387 51.76 -9.61 6.89
N TYR A 388 50.77 -9.81 6.02
CA TYR A 388 49.90 -10.97 5.97
C TYR A 388 49.83 -11.48 4.53
N TYR A 389 49.50 -12.76 4.36
CA TYR A 389 49.22 -13.32 3.07
C TYR A 389 47.83 -13.93 3.02
N LEU A 390 47.08 -13.58 2.00
CA LEU A 390 45.75 -14.10 1.74
C LEU A 390 45.83 -14.98 0.48
N ASN A 391 45.40 -16.22 0.56
CA ASN A 391 45.45 -17.13 -0.58
C ASN A 391 44.51 -16.70 -1.70
N SER A 392 44.42 -17.47 -2.81
CA SER A 392 43.56 -17.15 -3.96
C SER A 392 42.06 -17.12 -3.61
N SER A 393 41.62 -17.75 -2.54
CA SER A 393 40.23 -17.70 -2.03
C SER A 393 40.03 -16.53 -1.04
N GLY A 394 41.05 -15.71 -0.77
CA GLY A 394 41.03 -14.61 0.21
C GLY A 394 41.27 -15.04 1.65
N ALA A 395 41.42 -16.33 1.92
CA ALA A 395 41.65 -16.84 3.25
C ALA A 395 43.09 -16.49 3.75
N MET A 396 43.17 -15.91 4.97
CA MET A 396 44.41 -15.64 5.64
C MET A 396 45.15 -16.95 5.95
N VAL A 397 46.42 -17.02 5.62
CA VAL A 397 47.25 -18.18 5.91
C VAL A 397 47.99 -18.07 7.24
N THR A 398 48.31 -19.22 7.83
CA THR A 398 49.11 -19.36 9.06
C THR A 398 50.10 -20.49 8.91
N GLY A 399 51.10 -20.59 9.78
CA GLY A 399 52.16 -21.59 9.73
C GLY A 399 53.09 -21.43 8.55
N SER A 400 53.76 -22.52 8.15
CA SER A 400 54.73 -22.50 7.02
C SER A 400 53.99 -22.60 5.67
N GLN A 401 54.28 -21.66 4.76
CA GLN A 401 53.65 -21.59 3.43
C GLN A 401 54.73 -21.40 2.35
N THR A 402 54.56 -22.07 1.23
CA THR A 402 55.38 -21.82 0.04
C THR A 402 54.64 -20.90 -0.91
N ILE A 403 55.20 -19.70 -1.13
CA ILE A 403 54.64 -18.64 -1.99
C ILE A 403 55.70 -18.29 -3.03
N ASP A 404 55.35 -18.43 -4.31
CA ASP A 404 56.27 -18.17 -5.43
C ASP A 404 57.61 -18.88 -5.28
N GLY A 405 57.58 -20.12 -4.80
CA GLY A 405 58.78 -20.98 -4.64
C GLY A 405 59.65 -20.66 -3.41
N LYS A 406 59.25 -19.71 -2.55
CA LYS A 406 59.91 -19.37 -1.29
C LYS A 406 59.05 -19.75 -0.09
N VAL A 407 59.72 -20.23 0.96
CA VAL A 407 59.04 -20.59 2.22
C VAL A 407 58.95 -19.35 3.10
N TYR A 408 57.77 -19.09 3.60
CA TYR A 408 57.44 -18.05 4.57
C TYR A 408 56.75 -18.67 5.79
N ASN A 409 57.03 -18.12 6.98
CA ASN A 409 56.42 -18.58 8.21
C ASN A 409 55.48 -17.49 8.72
N PHE A 410 54.28 -17.90 9.10
CA PHE A 410 53.24 -17.02 9.65
C PHE A 410 52.87 -17.46 11.08
N ALA A 411 52.69 -16.51 11.95
CA ALA A 411 52.19 -16.74 13.29
C ALA A 411 50.77 -17.34 13.25
N SER A 412 50.27 -17.85 14.37
CA SER A 412 48.87 -18.31 14.48
C SER A 412 47.87 -17.17 14.32
N SER A 413 48.26 -15.93 14.53
CA SER A 413 47.52 -14.69 14.30
C SER A 413 47.61 -14.19 12.86
N GLY A 414 48.45 -14.83 12.02
CA GLY A 414 48.59 -14.59 10.57
C GLY A 414 49.71 -13.66 10.16
N GLU A 415 50.43 -13.01 11.09
CA GLU A 415 51.58 -12.15 10.75
C GLU A 415 52.76 -12.95 10.19
N TRP A 416 53.42 -12.43 9.18
CA TRP A 416 54.68 -12.94 8.72
C TRP A 416 55.76 -12.73 9.78
N ILE A 417 56.51 -13.80 10.14
CA ILE A 417 57.53 -13.84 11.18
C ILE A 417 58.87 -14.28 10.64
#